data_639be980c144d2207785613ce13c12f4
#
_entry.id   639be980c144d2207785613ce13c12f4
#
_cell.length_a   1.000
_cell.length_b   1.000
_cell.length_c   1.000
_cell.angle_alpha   90.00
_cell.angle_beta   90.00
_cell.angle_gamma   90.00
#
_symmetry.space_group_name_H-M   'P 1'
#
loop_
_entity.id
_entity.type
_entity.pdbx_description
1 polymer ?
#
loop_
_entity_poly.entity_id
_entity_poly.type
_entity_poly.pdbx_seq_one_letter_code
_entity_poly.pdbx_strand_id
1 'polypeptide(L)' 'MVFLPNVVRAKYDAEFRIRVTFNDGIEATVDFRPWLSGPVFEPLKKAAYFRRFFVDGGTVAWPNGADIAPEDRKSVV' A
#
# COMPACT_ATOMS: atom_id res chain seq x y z
N MET A 1 24.81 -4.50 6.51
CA MET A 1 23.74 -4.90 5.58
C MET A 1 22.57 -3.94 5.72
N VAL A 2 22.07 -3.50 4.59
CA VAL A 2 20.91 -2.60 4.61
C VAL A 2 19.63 -3.43 4.72
N PHE A 3 18.82 -3.10 5.70
CA PHE A 3 17.53 -3.74 5.88
C PHE A 3 16.46 -2.88 5.20
N LEU A 4 15.83 -3.42 4.19
CA LEU A 4 14.77 -2.70 3.47
C LEU A 4 13.43 -3.22 3.94
N PRO A 5 12.53 -2.33 4.42
CA PRO A 5 11.21 -2.78 4.85
C PRO A 5 10.38 -3.25 3.67
N ASN A 6 9.77 -4.41 3.83
CA ASN A 6 8.84 -4.98 2.87
C ASN A 6 7.52 -5.23 3.54
N VAL A 7 6.44 -4.99 2.82
CA VAL A 7 5.10 -5.32 3.31
C VAL A 7 4.91 -6.83 3.25
N VAL A 8 4.55 -7.41 4.38
CA VAL A 8 4.26 -8.85 4.45
C VAL A 8 2.78 -9.10 4.66
N ARG A 9 2.03 -8.08 5.07
CA ARG A 9 0.59 -8.20 5.29
C ARG A 9 -0.06 -6.85 5.08
N ALA A 10 -1.27 -6.85 4.55
CA ALA A 10 -2.03 -5.63 4.36
C ALA A 10 -3.50 -5.91 4.67
N LYS A 11 -4.16 -4.96 5.33
CA LYS A 11 -5.54 -5.08 5.71
C LYS A 11 -6.24 -3.74 5.47
N TYR A 12 -7.42 -3.80 4.88
CA TYR A 12 -8.20 -2.59 4.64
C TYR A 12 -8.60 -1.95 5.97
N ASP A 13 -8.40 -0.64 6.08
CA ASP A 13 -8.77 0.10 7.28
C ASP A 13 -10.05 0.89 7.04
N ALA A 14 -9.94 1.98 6.28
CA ALA A 14 -11.09 2.84 5.99
C ALA A 14 -10.76 3.72 4.81
N GLU A 15 -11.76 4.07 4.01
CA GLU A 15 -11.60 4.96 2.87
C GLU A 15 -10.44 4.52 1.98
N PHE A 16 -9.36 5.29 1.94
CA PHE A 16 -8.17 4.96 1.15
C PHE A 16 -6.98 4.66 2.04
N ARG A 17 -7.23 4.14 3.23
CA ARG A 17 -6.21 3.76 4.20
C ARG A 17 -6.11 2.26 4.31
N ILE A 18 -4.88 1.77 4.32
CA ILE A 18 -4.59 0.35 4.47
C ILE A 18 -3.60 0.21 5.62
N ARG A 19 -3.89 -0.73 6.52
CA ARG A 19 -2.93 -1.08 7.57
C ARG A 19 -1.97 -2.11 7.01
N VAL A 20 -0.69 -1.76 6.98
CA VAL A 20 0.34 -2.65 6.46
C VAL A 20 1.22 -3.11 7.61
N THR A 21 1.71 -4.34 7.50
CA THR A 21 2.68 -4.91 8.43
C THR A 21 3.96 -5.17 7.64
N PHE A 22 5.06 -4.67 8.16
CA PHE A 22 6.36 -4.83 7.52
C PHE A 22 7.07 -6.08 8.05
N ASN A 23 8.12 -6.49 7.34
CA ASN A 23 8.85 -7.71 7.68
C ASN A 23 9.59 -7.63 9.01
N ASP A 24 9.71 -6.43 9.58
CA ASP A 24 10.30 -6.24 10.91
C ASP A 24 9.24 -6.24 12.02
N GLY A 25 7.99 -6.50 11.67
CA GLY A 25 6.90 -6.56 12.64
C GLY A 25 6.23 -5.23 12.91
N ILE A 26 6.70 -4.15 12.32
CA ILE A 26 6.09 -2.83 12.52
C ILE A 26 4.83 -2.73 11.67
N GLU A 27 3.77 -2.21 12.28
CA GLU A 27 2.51 -1.93 11.59
C GLU A 27 2.32 -0.44 11.44
N ALA A 28 1.71 -0.04 10.33
CA ALA A 28 1.41 1.35 10.07
C ALA A 28 0.14 1.44 9.23
N THR A 29 -0.67 2.46 9.52
CA THR A 29 -1.84 2.77 8.69
C THR A 29 -1.40 3.85 7.70
N VAL A 30 -1.48 3.54 6.42
CA VAL A 30 -1.00 4.41 5.36
C VAL A 30 -2.20 4.93 4.58
N ASP A 31 -2.24 6.25 4.38
CA ASP A 31 -3.23 6.88 3.52
C ASP A 31 -2.67 6.92 2.11
N PHE A 32 -3.33 6.22 1.19
CA PHE A 32 -2.84 6.08 -0.16
C PHE A 32 -3.33 7.16 -1.12
N ARG A 33 -4.17 8.08 -0.66
CA ARG A 33 -4.71 9.13 -1.53
C ARG A 33 -3.64 9.94 -2.27
N PRO A 34 -2.49 10.28 -1.65
CA PRO A 34 -1.48 11.03 -2.38
C PRO A 34 -0.91 10.31 -3.60
N TRP A 35 -1.04 8.99 -3.67
CA TRP A 35 -0.55 8.21 -4.80
C TRP A 35 -1.61 7.98 -5.86
N LEU A 36 -2.85 8.38 -5.64
CA LEU A 36 -3.97 8.05 -6.53
C LEU A 36 -4.14 9.06 -7.64
N SER A 37 -3.05 9.45 -8.28
CA SER A 37 -3.07 10.34 -9.42
C SER A 37 -2.50 9.63 -10.64
N GLY A 38 -2.94 10.03 -11.82
CA GLY A 38 -2.48 9.41 -13.06
C GLY A 38 -3.41 8.30 -13.52
N PRO A 39 -3.28 7.90 -14.81
CA PRO A 39 -4.23 6.97 -15.42
C PRO A 39 -4.28 5.59 -14.77
N VAL A 40 -3.13 5.08 -14.32
CA VAL A 40 -3.06 3.73 -13.73
C VAL A 40 -3.81 3.68 -12.42
N PHE A 41 -3.83 4.79 -11.68
CA PHE A 41 -4.43 4.82 -10.36
C PHE A 41 -5.87 5.34 -10.37
N GLU A 42 -6.39 5.71 -11.53
CA GLU A 42 -7.75 6.23 -11.64
C GLU A 42 -8.79 5.25 -11.09
N PRO A 43 -8.75 3.94 -11.45
CA PRO A 43 -9.72 2.99 -10.89
C PRO A 43 -9.65 2.86 -9.37
N LEU A 44 -8.51 3.13 -8.79
CA LEU A 44 -8.30 2.99 -7.34
C LEU A 44 -9.03 4.07 -6.54
N LYS A 45 -9.47 5.13 -7.21
CA LYS A 45 -10.25 6.18 -6.55
C LYS A 45 -11.64 5.70 -6.17
N LYS A 46 -12.08 4.57 -6.73
CA LYS A 46 -13.33 3.94 -6.30
C LYS A 46 -13.04 3.00 -5.15
N ALA A 47 -13.74 3.19 -4.04
CA ALA A 47 -13.49 2.40 -2.85
C ALA A 47 -13.63 0.91 -3.10
N ALA A 48 -14.60 0.51 -3.91
CA ALA A 48 -14.82 -0.91 -4.20
C ALA A 48 -13.62 -1.53 -4.90
N TYR A 49 -12.98 -0.80 -5.81
CA TYR A 49 -11.80 -1.30 -6.48
C TYR A 49 -10.57 -1.19 -5.59
N PHE A 50 -10.45 -0.12 -4.84
CA PHE A 50 -9.31 0.09 -3.94
C PHE A 50 -9.17 -1.08 -2.96
N ARG A 51 -10.28 -1.63 -2.52
CA ARG A 51 -10.27 -2.72 -1.55
C ARG A 51 -9.83 -4.06 -2.13
N ARG A 52 -9.57 -4.12 -3.43
CA ARG A 52 -9.13 -5.35 -4.10
C ARG A 52 -7.62 -5.53 -4.05
N PHE A 53 -6.92 -4.77 -3.25
CA PHE A 53 -5.47 -4.84 -3.14
C PHE A 53 -5.02 -6.21 -2.63
N PHE A 54 -3.77 -6.52 -2.93
CA PHE A 54 -3.10 -7.71 -2.40
C PHE A 54 -1.62 -7.38 -2.22
N VAL A 55 -0.91 -8.20 -1.44
CA VAL A 55 0.52 -8.03 -1.24
C VAL A 55 1.26 -8.85 -2.28
N ASP A 56 2.18 -8.20 -2.99
CA ASP A 56 2.97 -8.86 -4.02
C ASP A 56 4.39 -8.29 -4.00
N GLY A 57 5.36 -9.17 -3.73
CA GLY A 57 6.77 -8.77 -3.75
C GLY A 57 7.13 -7.68 -2.77
N GLY A 58 6.45 -7.62 -1.63
CA GLY A 58 6.76 -6.60 -0.62
C GLY A 58 6.05 -5.28 -0.84
N THR A 59 5.14 -5.21 -1.79
CA THR A 59 4.36 -4.00 -2.08
C THR A 59 2.87 -4.30 -2.02
N VAL A 60 2.08 -3.24 -1.98
CA VAL A 60 0.62 -3.35 -2.13
C VAL A 60 0.30 -3.17 -3.60
N ALA A 61 -0.41 -4.12 -4.18
CA ALA A 61 -0.70 -4.12 -5.61
C ALA A 61 -2.20 -4.30 -5.86
N TRP A 62 -2.61 -4.03 -7.09
CA TRP A 62 -3.99 -4.14 -7.53
C TRP A 62 -4.06 -4.92 -8.83
N PRO A 63 -5.23 -5.51 -9.15
CA PRO A 63 -5.35 -6.37 -10.35
C PRO A 63 -5.04 -5.68 -11.68
N ASN A 64 -5.11 -4.35 -11.74
CA ASN A 64 -4.83 -3.62 -12.97
C ASN A 64 -3.33 -3.37 -13.20
N GLY A 65 -2.46 -3.92 -12.35
CA GLY A 65 -1.02 -3.72 -12.48
C GLY A 65 -0.47 -2.54 -11.69
N ALA A 66 -1.33 -1.79 -11.01
CA ALA A 66 -0.84 -0.71 -10.14
C ALA A 66 -0.20 -1.30 -8.90
N ASP A 67 0.89 -0.70 -8.44
CA ASP A 67 1.51 -1.09 -7.19
C ASP A 67 2.11 0.12 -6.49
N ILE A 68 2.14 0.07 -5.17
CA ILE A 68 2.67 1.14 -4.34
C ILE A 68 3.48 0.49 -3.23
N ALA A 69 4.73 0.97 -3.07
CA ALA A 69 5.61 0.50 -2.02
C ALA A 69 5.59 1.51 -0.87
N PRO A 70 4.87 1.23 0.22
CA PRO A 70 4.70 2.21 1.29
C PRO A 70 5.91 2.39 2.20
N GLU A 71 7.03 1.74 1.92
CA GLU A 71 8.22 1.90 2.75
C GLU A 71 8.72 3.34 2.80
N ASP A 72 8.43 4.14 1.77
CA ASP A 72 8.79 5.55 1.79
C ASP A 72 8.09 6.28 2.93
N ARG A 73 6.85 5.93 3.21
CA ARG A 73 6.10 6.50 4.32
C ARG A 73 6.67 6.07 5.65
N LYS A 74 7.13 4.81 5.72
CA LYS A 74 7.71 4.29 6.94
C LYS A 74 9.01 5.02 7.30
N SER A 75 9.79 5.38 6.30
CA SER A 75 11.07 6.04 6.53
C SER A 75 10.93 7.52 6.84
N VAL A 76 9.78 8.12 6.65
CA VAL A 76 9.51 9.51 6.98
C VAL A 76 8.87 9.56 8.36
N VAL A 77 9.69 9.74 9.34
CA VAL A 77 9.22 9.71 10.73
C VAL A 77 9.53 11.02 11.44
#